data_51ae70ff3f9e67c4c6c770cb8bec7443
#
_entry.id   51ae70ff3f9e67c4c6c770cb8bec7443
#
_cell.length_a   1.000
_cell.length_b   1.000
_cell.length_c   1.000
_cell.angle_alpha   90.00
_cell.angle_beta   90.00
_cell.angle_gamma   90.00
#
_symmetry.space_group_name_H-M   'P 1'
#
loop_
_entity.id
_entity.type
_entity.pdbx_description
1 polymer ?
#
loop_
_entity_poly.entity_id
_entity_poly.type
_entity_poly.pdbx_seq_one_letter_code
_entity_poly.pdbx_strand_id
1 'polypeptide(L)'
;TLTISGTLDGDLNNIVRGYIAAGNEIDNATVVVESGGVIQGKSNAIMGRETSGLTVTNSGTIEATSSKAIQLQDSQNATITNKSGGLIFADTNAIVQQSVGTEDATGASITNAGTIYSVENRAIYFYDGATDATFTNESGGIIYNTSTFATVQIDTNSTLVNSGTIDNRNSPSNAGIAIVGNNNTITLKDKSILVGKIDGGSTTGNTLKFQHGVGQGYYYETEGSFTLQDLDGNQVVKGSAGSVGQGGNETLD
;
A
#
# COMPACT_ATOMS: atom_id res chain seq x y z
N THR A 1 -10.49 5.60 21.87
CA THR A 1 -9.20 4.89 21.72
C THR A 1 -9.33 3.48 22.27
N LEU A 2 -8.92 2.50 21.50
CA LEU A 2 -8.77 1.10 21.91
C LEU A 2 -7.28 0.76 21.90
N THR A 3 -6.74 0.31 23.03
CA THR A 3 -5.33 -0.09 23.15
C THR A 3 -5.24 -1.59 23.44
N ILE A 4 -4.42 -2.30 22.66
CA ILE A 4 -4.23 -3.75 22.75
C ILE A 4 -2.77 -4.04 23.09
N SER A 5 -2.54 -4.57 24.30
CA SER A 5 -1.23 -5.05 24.79
C SER A 5 -1.19 -6.58 24.98
N GLY A 6 -2.34 -7.23 24.89
CA GLY A 6 -2.51 -8.70 24.89
C GLY A 6 -3.11 -9.18 23.58
N THR A 7 -3.79 -10.33 23.61
CA THR A 7 -4.47 -10.90 22.44
C THR A 7 -5.95 -10.58 22.47
N LEU A 8 -6.45 -10.01 21.37
CA LEU A 8 -7.86 -9.88 21.06
C LEU A 8 -8.18 -10.83 19.90
N ASP A 9 -8.71 -11.99 20.23
CA ASP A 9 -9.05 -13.05 19.28
C ASP A 9 -10.56 -13.21 19.16
N GLY A 10 -11.04 -13.44 17.97
CA GLY A 10 -12.46 -13.70 17.74
C GLY A 10 -12.74 -14.56 16.53
N ASP A 11 -13.46 -15.65 16.75
CA ASP A 11 -14.06 -16.47 15.70
C ASP A 11 -15.15 -15.73 14.90
N LEU A 12 -15.46 -14.50 15.26
CA LEU A 12 -16.49 -13.68 14.62
C LEU A 12 -15.90 -12.88 13.44
N ASN A 13 -16.76 -12.49 12.54
CA ASN A 13 -16.38 -11.94 11.24
C ASN A 13 -15.53 -10.65 11.29
N ASN A 14 -15.63 -9.82 12.33
CA ASN A 14 -14.82 -8.61 12.49
C ASN A 14 -14.57 -8.37 13.98
N ILE A 15 -13.32 -8.21 14.38
CA ILE A 15 -12.93 -8.01 15.78
C ILE A 15 -13.10 -6.55 16.21
N VAL A 16 -12.51 -5.66 15.45
CA VAL A 16 -12.67 -4.21 15.66
C VAL A 16 -13.47 -3.66 14.50
N ARG A 17 -14.71 -3.27 14.78
CA ARG A 17 -15.62 -2.73 13.77
C ARG A 17 -15.96 -1.29 14.11
N GLY A 18 -15.53 -0.38 13.26
CA GLY A 18 -15.94 1.03 13.28
C GLY A 18 -17.22 1.25 12.45
N TYR A 19 -18.29 0.49 12.76
CA TYR A 19 -19.59 0.63 12.10
C TYR A 19 -20.71 0.47 13.11
N ILE A 20 -21.57 1.44 13.18
CA ILE A 20 -22.87 1.32 13.85
C ILE A 20 -23.93 1.52 12.76
N ALA A 21 -24.81 0.53 12.60
CA ALA A 21 -25.87 0.55 11.60
C ALA A 21 -26.69 1.84 11.65
N ALA A 22 -26.99 2.40 10.48
CA ALA A 22 -27.90 3.49 10.24
C ALA A 22 -27.58 4.82 10.96
N GLY A 23 -26.64 5.58 10.44
CA GLY A 23 -26.55 7.02 10.71
C GLY A 23 -25.76 7.45 11.95
N ASN A 24 -25.00 6.54 12.58
CA ASN A 24 -24.03 6.88 13.63
C ASN A 24 -22.64 6.40 13.23
N GLU A 25 -21.91 7.24 12.56
CA GLU A 25 -20.51 7.05 12.20
C GLU A 25 -19.65 7.17 13.47
N ILE A 26 -18.67 6.27 13.64
CA ILE A 26 -17.65 6.45 14.68
C ILE A 26 -16.47 7.19 14.05
N ASP A 27 -16.55 8.50 14.07
CA ASP A 27 -15.47 9.36 13.60
C ASP A 27 -14.30 9.40 14.58
N ASN A 28 -13.10 9.59 14.02
CA ASN A 28 -11.86 9.75 14.77
C ASN A 28 -11.57 8.59 15.75
N ALA A 29 -12.01 7.38 15.41
CA ALA A 29 -11.67 6.20 16.19
C ALA A 29 -10.16 5.94 16.15
N THR A 30 -9.60 5.52 17.28
CA THR A 30 -8.17 5.20 17.38
C THR A 30 -7.99 3.77 17.88
N VAL A 31 -7.18 2.99 17.16
CA VAL A 31 -6.75 1.64 17.54
C VAL A 31 -5.24 1.64 17.68
N VAL A 32 -4.75 1.23 18.85
CA VAL A 32 -3.31 1.10 19.12
C VAL A 32 -3.02 -0.35 19.47
N VAL A 33 -2.18 -1.01 18.68
CA VAL A 33 -1.65 -2.35 18.98
C VAL A 33 -0.22 -2.17 19.44
N GLU A 34 0.03 -2.43 20.70
CA GLU A 34 1.35 -2.30 21.31
C GLU A 34 2.26 -3.48 20.93
N SER A 35 3.55 -3.37 21.20
CA SER A 35 4.50 -4.47 20.99
C SER A 35 4.05 -5.71 21.78
N GLY A 36 3.94 -6.86 21.07
CA GLY A 36 3.39 -8.09 21.62
C GLY A 36 1.85 -8.16 21.66
N GLY A 37 1.14 -7.06 21.40
CA GLY A 37 -0.31 -7.07 21.24
C GLY A 37 -0.73 -7.75 19.93
N VAL A 38 -1.86 -8.42 19.95
CA VAL A 38 -2.40 -9.15 18.78
C VAL A 38 -3.89 -8.85 18.61
N ILE A 39 -4.29 -8.46 17.40
CA ILE A 39 -5.68 -8.49 16.95
C ILE A 39 -5.77 -9.58 15.89
N GLN A 40 -6.53 -10.64 16.15
CA GLN A 40 -6.73 -11.74 15.22
C GLN A 40 -8.20 -11.89 14.88
N GLY A 41 -8.56 -11.66 13.63
CA GLY A 41 -9.91 -11.81 13.10
C GLY A 41 -10.01 -12.96 12.11
N LYS A 42 -11.14 -13.69 12.12
CA LYS A 42 -11.39 -14.70 11.10
C LYS A 42 -11.63 -14.04 9.74
N SER A 43 -12.49 -13.05 9.66
CA SER A 43 -12.77 -12.31 8.42
C SER A 43 -11.93 -11.05 8.37
N ASN A 44 -12.39 -9.94 8.96
CA ASN A 44 -11.57 -8.73 9.04
C ASN A 44 -11.09 -8.52 10.48
N ALA A 45 -9.80 -8.23 10.69
CA ALA A 45 -9.33 -7.87 12.02
C ALA A 45 -9.83 -6.45 12.39
N ILE A 46 -9.69 -5.49 11.49
CA ILE A 46 -10.21 -4.13 11.66
C ILE A 46 -11.05 -3.78 10.44
N MET A 47 -12.25 -3.22 10.66
CA MET A 47 -13.11 -2.71 9.62
C MET A 47 -13.56 -1.29 9.95
N GLY A 48 -13.11 -0.33 9.16
CA GLY A 48 -13.70 1.01 9.05
C GLY A 48 -14.70 1.00 7.89
N ARG A 49 -15.95 1.27 8.19
CA ARG A 49 -16.99 1.42 7.17
C ARG A 49 -17.74 2.71 7.39
N GLU A 50 -17.81 3.54 6.35
CA GLU A 50 -18.48 4.84 6.44
C GLU A 50 -17.94 5.66 7.63
N THR A 51 -16.60 5.63 7.86
CA THR A 51 -15.94 6.29 8.98
C THR A 51 -15.03 7.41 8.47
N SER A 52 -14.90 8.47 9.25
CA SER A 52 -13.92 9.53 8.99
C SER A 52 -12.84 9.55 10.08
N GLY A 53 -11.57 9.69 9.69
CA GLY A 53 -10.46 9.87 10.61
C GLY A 53 -10.07 8.63 11.44
N LEU A 54 -10.39 7.41 10.99
CA LEU A 54 -9.91 6.20 11.66
C LEU A 54 -8.38 6.21 11.74
N THR A 55 -7.83 6.07 12.94
CA THR A 55 -6.38 5.98 13.17
C THR A 55 -6.01 4.61 13.70
N VAL A 56 -5.08 3.92 13.01
CA VAL A 56 -4.52 2.64 13.44
C VAL A 56 -3.02 2.77 13.62
N THR A 57 -2.51 2.48 14.81
CA THR A 57 -1.06 2.41 15.09
C THR A 57 -0.72 0.99 15.51
N ASN A 58 0.14 0.33 14.75
CA ASN A 58 0.52 -1.06 15.00
C ASN A 58 2.02 -1.19 15.31
N SER A 59 2.33 -1.71 16.49
CA SER A 59 3.66 -2.18 16.88
C SER A 59 3.68 -3.68 17.21
N GLY A 60 2.52 -4.34 17.11
CA GLY A 60 2.30 -5.77 17.35
C GLY A 60 1.85 -6.49 16.10
N THR A 61 0.77 -7.26 16.18
CA THR A 61 0.23 -8.04 15.08
C THR A 61 -1.25 -7.71 14.84
N ILE A 62 -1.60 -7.43 13.59
CA ILE A 62 -2.99 -7.36 13.11
C ILE A 62 -3.12 -8.43 12.04
N GLU A 63 -3.98 -9.41 12.28
CA GLU A 63 -4.07 -10.62 11.47
C GLU A 63 -5.52 -10.95 11.09
N ALA A 64 -5.72 -11.35 9.83
CA ALA A 64 -6.98 -11.94 9.37
C ALA A 64 -6.72 -13.30 8.69
N THR A 65 -7.37 -14.34 9.17
CA THR A 65 -7.11 -15.74 8.75
C THR A 65 -7.96 -16.21 7.57
N SER A 66 -8.89 -15.41 7.06
CA SER A 66 -9.72 -15.80 5.91
C SER A 66 -10.10 -14.63 5.01
N SER A 67 -9.69 -13.38 5.32
CA SER A 67 -10.06 -12.21 4.53
C SER A 67 -9.04 -11.09 4.67
N LYS A 68 -9.44 -9.89 5.11
CA LYS A 68 -8.62 -8.68 5.10
C LYS A 68 -8.19 -8.29 6.51
N ALA A 69 -6.91 -7.94 6.73
CA ALA A 69 -6.48 -7.46 8.05
C ALA A 69 -7.13 -6.10 8.38
N ILE A 70 -7.03 -5.15 7.47
CA ILE A 70 -7.68 -3.84 7.63
C ILE A 70 -8.50 -3.54 6.36
N GLN A 71 -9.79 -3.33 6.54
CA GLN A 71 -10.69 -2.91 5.48
C GLN A 71 -11.22 -1.51 5.76
N LEU A 72 -11.04 -0.61 4.79
CA LEU A 72 -11.59 0.74 4.74
C LEU A 72 -12.62 0.78 3.61
N GLN A 73 -13.89 0.73 3.98
CA GLN A 73 -14.99 0.74 3.03
C GLN A 73 -15.75 2.06 3.17
N ASP A 74 -15.88 2.81 2.08
CA ASP A 74 -16.56 4.11 2.08
C ASP A 74 -16.04 5.03 3.21
N SER A 75 -14.72 4.94 3.49
CA SER A 75 -14.08 5.61 4.64
C SER A 75 -13.16 6.72 4.17
N GLN A 76 -13.12 7.82 4.93
CA GLN A 76 -12.36 9.00 4.59
C GLN A 76 -11.24 9.26 5.59
N ASN A 77 -10.11 9.78 5.10
CA ASN A 77 -9.01 10.30 5.90
C ASN A 77 -8.48 9.31 6.96
N ALA A 78 -8.53 8.01 6.67
CA ALA A 78 -7.97 7.01 7.58
C ALA A 78 -6.44 7.12 7.62
N THR A 79 -5.86 6.94 8.81
CA THR A 79 -4.41 6.93 9.02
C THR A 79 -3.99 5.58 9.58
N ILE A 80 -3.10 4.88 8.87
CA ILE A 80 -2.54 3.60 9.31
C ILE A 80 -1.03 3.73 9.42
N THR A 81 -0.50 3.50 10.61
CA THR A 81 0.95 3.49 10.88
C THR A 81 1.37 2.11 11.36
N ASN A 82 2.08 1.37 10.50
CA ASN A 82 2.73 0.11 10.87
C ASN A 82 4.19 0.39 11.24
N LYS A 83 4.48 0.38 12.55
CA LYS A 83 5.81 0.69 13.07
C LYS A 83 6.79 -0.46 12.84
N SER A 84 8.08 -0.18 13.00
CA SER A 84 9.13 -1.19 12.99
C SER A 84 8.81 -2.33 13.97
N GLY A 85 8.89 -3.57 13.49
CA GLY A 85 8.48 -4.78 14.22
C GLY A 85 6.98 -5.08 14.16
N GLY A 86 6.14 -4.15 13.71
CA GLY A 86 4.71 -4.41 13.50
C GLY A 86 4.45 -5.30 12.28
N LEU A 87 3.48 -6.20 12.42
CA LEU A 87 3.00 -7.10 11.37
C LEU A 87 1.52 -6.81 11.06
N ILE A 88 1.20 -6.60 9.78
CA ILE A 88 -0.17 -6.61 9.26
C ILE A 88 -0.25 -7.73 8.25
N PHE A 89 -1.02 -8.77 8.57
CA PHE A 89 -1.09 -10.01 7.81
C PHE A 89 -2.53 -10.37 7.44
N ALA A 90 -2.73 -10.90 6.23
CA ALA A 90 -4.02 -11.44 5.84
C ALA A 90 -3.89 -12.57 4.81
N ASP A 91 -4.84 -13.48 4.82
CA ASP A 91 -4.97 -14.49 3.77
C ASP A 91 -5.25 -13.85 2.42
N THR A 92 -6.19 -12.91 2.34
CA THR A 92 -6.50 -12.29 1.05
C THR A 92 -5.75 -10.97 0.86
N ASN A 93 -6.21 -9.87 1.43
CA ASN A 93 -5.56 -8.56 1.29
C ASN A 93 -5.21 -8.00 2.68
N ALA A 94 -3.98 -7.52 2.88
CA ALA A 94 -3.63 -7.00 4.18
C ALA A 94 -4.31 -5.65 4.45
N ILE A 95 -4.28 -4.71 3.53
CA ILE A 95 -4.99 -3.43 3.66
C ILE A 95 -5.80 -3.17 2.38
N VAL A 96 -7.08 -2.87 2.56
CA VAL A 96 -8.01 -2.54 1.45
C VAL A 96 -8.66 -1.20 1.69
N GLN A 97 -8.71 -0.37 0.66
CA GLN A 97 -9.59 0.79 0.58
C GLN A 97 -10.46 0.69 -0.68
N GLN A 98 -11.76 0.87 -0.52
CA GLN A 98 -12.73 0.79 -1.62
C GLN A 98 -13.95 1.66 -1.36
N SER A 99 -14.56 2.17 -2.41
CA SER A 99 -15.92 2.72 -2.39
C SER A 99 -16.90 1.65 -2.87
N VAL A 100 -17.93 1.38 -2.09
CA VAL A 100 -18.97 0.36 -2.42
C VAL A 100 -20.36 0.96 -2.39
N GLY A 101 -20.54 2.07 -1.71
CA GLY A 101 -21.80 2.76 -1.52
C GLY A 101 -21.90 4.08 -2.31
N THR A 102 -22.49 5.05 -1.68
CA THR A 102 -22.64 6.43 -2.19
C THR A 102 -21.59 7.38 -1.64
N GLU A 103 -20.82 6.94 -0.65
CA GLU A 103 -19.78 7.71 0.00
C GLU A 103 -18.42 7.42 -0.65
N ASP A 104 -17.58 8.44 -0.72
CA ASP A 104 -16.25 8.32 -1.31
C ASP A 104 -15.25 7.68 -0.34
N ALA A 105 -14.46 6.75 -0.82
CA ALA A 105 -13.31 6.23 -0.09
C ALA A 105 -12.08 7.07 -0.45
N THR A 106 -11.73 8.06 0.38
CA THR A 106 -10.71 9.05 -0.01
C THR A 106 -9.73 9.37 1.12
N GLY A 107 -8.54 9.82 0.76
CA GLY A 107 -7.58 10.46 1.66
C GLY A 107 -6.92 9.52 2.67
N ALA A 108 -6.89 8.20 2.44
CA ALA A 108 -6.17 7.31 3.33
C ALA A 108 -4.66 7.59 3.33
N SER A 109 -4.05 7.59 4.51
CA SER A 109 -2.62 7.72 4.71
C SER A 109 -2.05 6.48 5.36
N ILE A 110 -1.13 5.79 4.66
CA ILE A 110 -0.49 4.57 5.15
C ILE A 110 1.01 4.79 5.25
N THR A 111 1.58 4.55 6.42
CA THR A 111 3.03 4.55 6.66
C THR A 111 3.46 3.18 7.16
N ASN A 112 4.43 2.56 6.48
CA ASN A 112 4.97 1.25 6.84
C ASN A 112 6.46 1.30 7.12
N ALA A 113 6.85 0.99 8.34
CA ALA A 113 8.21 0.69 8.77
C ALA A 113 8.38 -0.77 9.23
N GLY A 114 7.29 -1.54 9.27
CA GLY A 114 7.22 -2.95 9.63
C GLY A 114 7.00 -3.86 8.43
N THR A 115 6.19 -4.90 8.61
CA THR A 115 5.84 -5.85 7.55
C THR A 115 4.34 -5.81 7.26
N ILE A 116 3.99 -5.71 5.96
CA ILE A 116 2.64 -5.88 5.45
C ILE A 116 2.66 -7.05 4.47
N TYR A 117 1.84 -8.07 4.73
CA TYR A 117 1.89 -9.31 3.98
C TYR A 117 0.51 -9.86 3.65
N SER A 118 0.36 -10.42 2.45
CA SER A 118 -0.84 -11.18 2.04
C SER A 118 -0.47 -12.48 1.32
N VAL A 119 -1.37 -13.48 1.39
CA VAL A 119 -1.14 -14.80 0.79
C VAL A 119 -1.75 -14.89 -0.60
N GLU A 120 -3.05 -14.67 -0.71
CA GLU A 120 -3.82 -15.01 -1.92
C GLU A 120 -4.04 -13.84 -2.88
N ASN A 121 -3.82 -12.60 -2.42
CA ASN A 121 -4.10 -11.41 -3.22
C ASN A 121 -3.06 -10.32 -2.97
N ARG A 122 -3.42 -9.05 -3.05
CA ARG A 122 -2.53 -7.89 -2.89
C ARG A 122 -2.29 -7.55 -1.42
N ALA A 123 -1.08 -7.19 -1.07
CA ALA A 123 -0.81 -6.67 0.28
C ALA A 123 -1.52 -5.34 0.52
N ILE A 124 -1.49 -4.44 -0.46
CA ILE A 124 -2.24 -3.17 -0.44
C ILE A 124 -3.12 -3.10 -1.69
N TYR A 125 -4.41 -2.85 -1.48
CA TYR A 125 -5.41 -2.87 -2.53
C TYR A 125 -6.36 -1.69 -2.45
N PHE A 126 -6.10 -0.65 -3.25
CA PHE A 126 -6.96 0.50 -3.46
C PHE A 126 -7.65 0.36 -4.80
N TYR A 127 -8.98 0.43 -4.82
CA TYR A 127 -9.78 0.22 -6.03
C TYR A 127 -11.20 0.76 -5.88
N ASP A 128 -11.97 0.74 -6.96
CA ASP A 128 -13.37 1.16 -7.02
C ASP A 128 -13.59 2.57 -6.46
N GLY A 129 -12.79 3.55 -6.93
CA GLY A 129 -12.92 4.94 -6.54
C GLY A 129 -12.20 5.31 -5.24
N ALA A 130 -11.28 4.48 -4.76
CA ALA A 130 -10.37 4.87 -3.68
C ALA A 130 -9.40 5.96 -4.18
N THR A 131 -9.60 7.22 -3.79
CA THR A 131 -8.83 8.35 -4.31
C THR A 131 -7.97 9.04 -3.26
N ASP A 132 -7.04 9.87 -3.73
CA ASP A 132 -6.25 10.80 -2.92
C ASP A 132 -5.47 10.14 -1.79
N ALA A 133 -5.12 8.86 -1.94
CA ALA A 133 -4.40 8.13 -0.93
C ALA A 133 -2.90 8.44 -0.95
N THR A 134 -2.29 8.45 0.23
CA THR A 134 -0.85 8.57 0.40
C THR A 134 -0.31 7.31 1.04
N PHE A 135 0.68 6.71 0.38
CA PHE A 135 1.33 5.52 0.86
C PHE A 135 2.85 5.71 0.93
N THR A 136 3.43 5.51 2.12
CA THR A 136 4.87 5.59 2.37
C THR A 136 5.39 4.27 2.93
N ASN A 137 6.24 3.59 2.18
CA ASN A 137 7.04 2.47 2.66
C ASN A 137 8.41 3.00 3.07
N GLU A 138 8.64 3.06 4.38
CA GLU A 138 9.87 3.61 4.94
C GLU A 138 11.05 2.67 4.76
N SER A 139 12.26 3.17 5.00
CA SER A 139 13.48 2.36 5.00
C SER A 139 13.37 1.24 6.05
N GLY A 140 13.56 0.00 5.59
CA GLY A 140 13.35 -1.22 6.40
C GLY A 140 11.92 -1.75 6.38
N GLY A 141 10.94 -0.98 5.89
CA GLY A 141 9.59 -1.49 5.67
C GLY A 141 9.52 -2.52 4.56
N ILE A 142 8.77 -3.59 4.78
CA ILE A 142 8.63 -4.71 3.83
C ILE A 142 7.15 -4.90 3.50
N ILE A 143 6.86 -4.96 2.20
CA ILE A 143 5.52 -5.25 1.70
C ILE A 143 5.65 -6.35 0.68
N TYR A 144 4.93 -7.44 0.89
CA TYR A 144 4.99 -8.55 -0.06
C TYR A 144 3.70 -9.34 -0.12
N ASN A 145 3.54 -10.10 -1.20
CA ASN A 145 2.51 -11.11 -1.33
C ASN A 145 3.10 -12.41 -1.91
N THR A 146 2.35 -13.49 -1.75
CA THR A 146 2.71 -14.79 -2.33
C THR A 146 1.80 -15.17 -3.51
N SER A 147 0.92 -14.28 -3.91
CA SER A 147 -0.01 -14.47 -5.03
C SER A 147 0.59 -14.06 -6.38
N THR A 148 -0.19 -14.23 -7.43
CA THR A 148 0.14 -13.75 -8.79
C THR A 148 -0.34 -12.32 -9.04
N PHE A 149 -1.04 -11.71 -8.11
CA PHE A 149 -1.49 -10.32 -8.24
C PHE A 149 -0.37 -9.33 -7.91
N ALA A 150 -0.53 -8.08 -8.30
CA ALA A 150 0.37 -7.01 -7.89
C ALA A 150 0.47 -6.95 -6.35
N THR A 151 1.66 -6.65 -5.83
CA THR A 151 1.84 -6.51 -4.38
C THR A 151 1.12 -5.28 -3.85
N VAL A 152 1.22 -4.17 -4.57
CA VAL A 152 0.54 -2.90 -4.27
C VAL A 152 -0.29 -2.48 -5.48
N GLN A 153 -1.54 -2.12 -5.25
CA GLN A 153 -2.37 -1.45 -6.24
C GLN A 153 -2.86 -0.12 -5.69
N ILE A 154 -2.74 0.93 -6.50
CA ILE A 154 -3.22 2.28 -6.19
C ILE A 154 -4.22 2.75 -7.23
N ASP A 155 -5.14 3.61 -6.82
CA ASP A 155 -6.15 4.23 -7.66
C ASP A 155 -5.90 5.75 -7.81
N THR A 156 -6.82 6.50 -8.31
CA THR A 156 -6.71 7.86 -8.82
C THR A 156 -6.14 8.87 -7.79
N ASN A 157 -5.33 9.81 -8.27
CA ASN A 157 -4.71 10.92 -7.52
C ASN A 157 -3.85 10.48 -6.33
N SER A 158 -3.39 9.24 -6.30
CA SER A 158 -2.67 8.69 -5.15
C SER A 158 -1.17 8.90 -5.26
N THR A 159 -0.52 8.95 -4.11
CA THR A 159 0.94 9.09 -4.01
C THR A 159 1.53 7.87 -3.31
N LEU A 160 2.53 7.24 -3.92
CA LEU A 160 3.31 6.17 -3.35
C LEU A 160 4.78 6.59 -3.24
N VAL A 161 5.36 6.48 -2.04
CA VAL A 161 6.78 6.69 -1.79
C VAL A 161 7.38 5.40 -1.25
N ASN A 162 8.35 4.83 -1.96
CA ASN A 162 9.06 3.63 -1.52
C ASN A 162 10.53 3.93 -1.18
N SER A 163 10.90 3.67 0.07
CA SER A 163 12.27 3.66 0.57
C SER A 163 12.67 2.29 1.13
N GLY A 164 11.70 1.35 1.16
CA GLY A 164 11.85 -0.02 1.67
C GLY A 164 11.76 -1.05 0.55
N THR A 165 11.17 -2.18 0.85
CA THR A 165 11.00 -3.30 -0.09
C THR A 165 9.52 -3.48 -0.45
N ILE A 166 9.23 -3.55 -1.75
CA ILE A 166 7.96 -4.03 -2.31
C ILE A 166 8.30 -5.26 -3.15
N ASP A 167 7.74 -6.43 -2.81
CA ASP A 167 8.21 -7.70 -3.30
C ASP A 167 7.10 -8.59 -3.85
N ASN A 168 7.16 -8.88 -5.14
CA ASN A 168 6.31 -9.86 -5.84
C ASN A 168 7.14 -11.04 -6.34
N ARG A 169 8.03 -11.59 -5.49
CA ARG A 169 9.00 -12.63 -5.90
C ARG A 169 8.38 -13.92 -6.41
N ASN A 170 7.18 -14.26 -5.97
CA ASN A 170 6.50 -15.47 -6.45
C ASN A 170 5.94 -15.30 -7.86
N SER A 171 5.85 -14.07 -8.33
CA SER A 171 5.40 -13.72 -9.67
C SER A 171 6.12 -12.47 -10.20
N PRO A 172 7.46 -12.53 -10.33
CA PRO A 172 8.27 -11.34 -10.63
C PRO A 172 8.01 -10.75 -12.03
N SER A 173 7.40 -11.52 -12.93
CA SER A 173 6.92 -11.02 -14.22
C SER A 173 5.63 -10.19 -14.11
N ASN A 174 4.96 -10.24 -12.98
CA ASN A 174 3.77 -9.45 -12.69
C ASN A 174 4.14 -8.14 -12.01
N ALA A 175 3.17 -7.25 -11.85
CA ALA A 175 3.44 -5.96 -11.24
C ALA A 175 3.79 -6.10 -9.75
N GLY A 176 4.87 -5.47 -9.33
CA GLY A 176 5.10 -5.13 -7.92
C GLY A 176 4.16 -3.99 -7.52
N ILE A 177 3.97 -3.01 -8.43
CA ILE A 177 3.06 -1.89 -8.27
C ILE A 177 2.14 -1.83 -9.49
N ALA A 178 0.83 -1.86 -9.29
CA ALA A 178 -0.18 -1.64 -10.32
C ALA A 178 -0.93 -0.32 -10.08
N ILE A 179 -1.23 0.38 -11.16
CA ILE A 179 -2.00 1.63 -11.16
C ILE A 179 -3.27 1.39 -11.97
N VAL A 180 -4.42 1.62 -11.35
CA VAL A 180 -5.73 1.44 -12.01
C VAL A 180 -6.46 2.77 -12.23
N GLY A 181 -5.99 3.86 -11.64
CA GLY A 181 -6.53 5.21 -11.81
C GLY A 181 -5.54 6.19 -12.43
N ASN A 182 -5.96 7.43 -12.60
CA ASN A 182 -5.19 8.49 -13.26
C ASN A 182 -4.45 9.39 -12.25
N ASN A 183 -3.48 10.16 -12.74
CA ASN A 183 -2.79 11.24 -12.01
C ASN A 183 -2.05 10.77 -10.75
N ASN A 184 -1.53 9.57 -10.76
CA ASN A 184 -0.77 9.04 -9.62
C ASN A 184 0.70 9.45 -9.67
N THR A 185 1.30 9.56 -8.50
CA THR A 185 2.75 9.80 -8.36
C THR A 185 3.39 8.64 -7.60
N ILE A 186 4.37 7.99 -8.21
CA ILE A 186 5.22 6.99 -7.56
C ILE A 186 6.62 7.57 -7.41
N THR A 187 7.18 7.55 -6.21
CA THR A 187 8.57 7.94 -5.95
C THR A 187 9.36 6.75 -5.43
N LEU A 188 10.41 6.38 -6.13
CA LEU A 188 11.36 5.33 -5.72
C LEU A 188 12.62 6.02 -5.19
N LYS A 189 12.93 5.78 -3.91
CA LYS A 189 14.07 6.42 -3.21
C LYS A 189 15.28 5.50 -3.13
N ASP A 190 16.41 6.09 -2.72
CA ASP A 190 17.65 5.35 -2.48
C ASP A 190 17.42 4.11 -1.59
N LYS A 191 18.06 3.01 -1.97
CA LYS A 191 17.93 1.69 -1.33
C LYS A 191 16.55 1.05 -1.40
N SER A 192 15.59 1.64 -2.10
CA SER A 192 14.32 0.98 -2.33
C SER A 192 14.52 -0.27 -3.20
N ILE A 193 13.82 -1.34 -2.83
CA ILE A 193 13.80 -2.59 -3.59
C ILE A 193 12.39 -2.77 -4.15
N LEU A 194 12.31 -3.01 -5.44
CA LEU A 194 11.07 -3.39 -6.11
C LEU A 194 11.32 -4.69 -6.89
N VAL A 195 10.58 -5.74 -6.55
CA VAL A 195 10.54 -6.98 -7.31
C VAL A 195 9.22 -7.04 -8.05
N GLY A 196 9.29 -7.13 -9.37
CA GLY A 196 8.17 -6.99 -10.28
C GLY A 196 8.16 -5.62 -10.98
N LYS A 197 7.39 -5.51 -12.05
CA LYS A 197 7.27 -4.28 -12.84
C LYS A 197 6.38 -3.22 -12.20
N ILE A 198 6.44 -2.00 -12.73
CA ILE A 198 5.46 -0.94 -12.45
C ILE A 198 4.49 -0.90 -13.63
N ASP A 199 3.24 -1.27 -13.38
CA ASP A 199 2.20 -1.36 -14.40
C ASP A 199 1.23 -0.19 -14.25
N GLY A 200 1.27 0.72 -15.22
CA GLY A 200 0.37 1.86 -15.34
C GLY A 200 -0.92 1.55 -16.10
N GLY A 201 -1.05 0.33 -16.64
CA GLY A 201 -2.22 -0.05 -17.42
C GLY A 201 -2.51 0.93 -18.57
N SER A 202 -3.79 1.24 -18.79
CA SER A 202 -4.26 2.22 -19.77
C SER A 202 -4.52 3.61 -19.16
N THR A 203 -4.02 3.88 -17.97
CA THR A 203 -4.25 5.14 -17.22
C THR A 203 -3.34 6.26 -17.70
N THR A 204 -3.69 7.51 -17.39
CA THR A 204 -2.99 8.70 -17.85
C THR A 204 -2.61 9.64 -16.71
N GLY A 205 -1.70 10.58 -16.97
CA GLY A 205 -1.26 11.59 -16.00
C GLY A 205 -0.36 11.04 -14.89
N ASN A 206 0.08 9.80 -14.98
CA ASN A 206 0.92 9.19 -13.96
C ASN A 206 2.38 9.65 -14.06
N THR A 207 2.99 9.89 -12.92
CA THR A 207 4.39 10.32 -12.80
C THR A 207 5.20 9.30 -12.02
N LEU A 208 6.33 8.89 -12.55
CA LEU A 208 7.31 8.06 -11.88
C LEU A 208 8.55 8.90 -11.58
N LYS A 209 8.86 9.04 -10.29
CA LYS A 209 9.98 9.84 -9.79
C LYS A 209 11.05 8.95 -9.20
N PHE A 210 12.31 9.28 -9.50
CA PHE A 210 13.47 8.57 -8.98
C PHE A 210 14.28 9.50 -8.08
N GLN A 211 14.72 9.01 -6.93
CA GLN A 211 15.56 9.70 -5.96
C GLN A 211 16.57 8.71 -5.38
N HIS A 212 17.53 8.30 -6.20
CA HIS A 212 18.53 7.27 -5.86
C HIS A 212 19.92 7.83 -5.55
N GLY A 213 20.10 9.15 -5.64
CA GLY A 213 21.37 9.84 -5.51
C GLY A 213 21.99 10.22 -6.85
N VAL A 214 22.87 11.23 -6.81
CA VAL A 214 23.56 11.73 -8.01
C VAL A 214 24.53 10.67 -8.52
N GLY A 215 24.48 10.41 -9.84
CA GLY A 215 25.37 9.46 -10.52
C GLY A 215 25.08 7.98 -10.22
N GLN A 216 23.93 7.66 -9.64
CA GLN A 216 23.52 6.29 -9.42
C GLN A 216 22.78 5.74 -10.64
N GLY A 217 23.12 4.50 -11.00
CA GLY A 217 22.38 3.72 -12.00
C GLY A 217 21.26 2.90 -11.36
N TYR A 218 20.11 2.83 -12.01
CA TYR A 218 18.99 2.00 -11.60
C TYR A 218 18.26 1.44 -12.82
N TYR A 219 17.55 0.34 -12.62
CA TYR A 219 16.72 -0.28 -13.63
C TYR A 219 15.35 -0.64 -13.08
N TYR A 220 14.30 -0.24 -13.77
CA TYR A 220 12.94 -0.65 -13.48
C TYR A 220 12.19 -1.01 -14.77
N GLU A 221 11.50 -2.13 -14.76
CA GLU A 221 10.58 -2.48 -15.83
C GLU A 221 9.25 -1.76 -15.63
N THR A 222 8.77 -1.10 -16.67
CA THR A 222 7.51 -0.35 -16.64
C THR A 222 6.60 -0.75 -17.79
N GLU A 223 5.30 -0.80 -17.56
CA GLU A 223 4.26 -0.95 -18.55
C GLU A 223 3.26 0.20 -18.45
N GLY A 224 2.76 0.67 -19.59
CA GLY A 224 1.86 1.82 -19.64
C GLY A 224 2.59 3.15 -19.85
N SER A 225 1.88 4.26 -19.57
CA SER A 225 2.37 5.61 -19.83
C SER A 225 2.74 6.36 -18.55
N PHE A 226 3.98 6.86 -18.48
CA PHE A 226 4.48 7.63 -17.34
C PHE A 226 5.23 8.89 -17.80
N THR A 227 5.06 9.98 -17.05
CA THR A 227 6.04 11.05 -17.02
C THR A 227 7.18 10.63 -16.10
N LEU A 228 8.39 10.57 -16.62
CA LEU A 228 9.58 10.14 -15.85
C LEU A 228 10.33 11.36 -15.36
N GLN A 229 10.72 11.38 -14.10
CA GLN A 229 11.49 12.47 -13.48
C GLN A 229 12.52 11.91 -12.51
N ASP A 230 13.79 12.28 -12.70
CA ASP A 230 14.81 12.05 -11.69
C ASP A 230 14.97 13.30 -10.81
N LEU A 231 14.84 13.14 -9.51
CA LEU A 231 14.87 14.25 -8.55
C LEU A 231 16.30 14.69 -8.20
N ASP A 232 17.29 13.85 -8.51
CA ASP A 232 18.71 14.13 -8.29
C ASP A 232 19.39 14.77 -9.51
N GLY A 233 18.61 15.00 -10.60
CA GLY A 233 19.06 15.63 -11.82
C GLY A 233 19.82 14.69 -12.76
N ASN A 234 19.71 13.38 -12.58
CA ASN A 234 20.25 12.41 -13.53
C ASN A 234 19.37 12.33 -14.79
N GLN A 235 19.97 11.86 -15.87
CA GLN A 235 19.21 11.59 -17.10
C GLN A 235 18.39 10.28 -16.93
N VAL A 236 17.10 10.35 -17.23
CA VAL A 236 16.26 9.16 -17.32
C VAL A 236 16.11 8.77 -18.79
N VAL A 237 16.50 7.56 -19.11
CA VAL A 237 16.35 6.98 -20.46
C VAL A 237 15.25 5.93 -20.41
N LYS A 238 14.23 6.10 -21.25
CA LYS A 238 13.19 5.09 -21.44
C LYS A 238 13.60 4.20 -22.61
N GLY A 239 13.94 2.96 -22.30
CA GLY A 239 14.17 1.93 -23.31
C GLY A 239 12.88 1.36 -23.90
N SER A 240 12.98 0.66 -25.05
CA SER A 240 11.94 -0.22 -25.55
C SER A 240 11.85 -1.50 -24.69
N ALA A 241 10.78 -2.31 -24.85
CA ALA A 241 10.63 -3.56 -24.12
C ALA A 241 11.91 -4.43 -24.24
N GLY A 242 12.54 -4.73 -23.10
CA GLY A 242 13.81 -5.45 -23.03
C GLY A 242 15.07 -4.58 -22.93
N SER A 243 14.94 -3.27 -22.93
CA SER A 243 16.08 -2.35 -22.76
C SER A 243 16.13 -1.74 -21.35
N VAL A 244 17.35 -1.49 -20.91
CA VAL A 244 17.65 -0.99 -19.57
C VAL A 244 17.44 0.51 -19.50
N GLY A 245 16.65 1.00 -18.55
CA GLY A 245 16.63 2.41 -18.18
C GLY A 245 17.72 2.69 -17.14
N GLN A 246 18.59 3.64 -17.39
CA GLN A 246 19.58 4.11 -16.40
C GLN A 246 19.28 5.54 -15.98
N GLY A 247 19.39 5.79 -14.68
CA GLY A 247 19.62 7.12 -14.17
C GLY A 247 21.13 7.37 -14.13
N GLY A 248 21.58 8.47 -14.68
CA GLY A 248 23.00 8.83 -14.75
C GLY A 248 23.35 9.59 -16.03
N ASN A 249 24.60 10.04 -16.14
CA ASN A 249 25.10 10.75 -17.32
C ASN A 249 25.43 9.83 -18.51
N GLU A 250 25.02 8.58 -18.47
CA GLU A 250 25.29 7.62 -19.53
C GLU A 250 24.05 7.43 -20.42
N THR A 251 24.23 7.61 -21.71
CA THR A 251 23.27 7.21 -22.75
C THR A 251 23.48 5.73 -23.00
N LEU A 252 22.45 4.93 -22.77
CA LEU A 252 22.40 3.59 -23.32
C LEU A 252 21.72 3.62 -24.68
N ASP A 253 22.45 3.13 -25.68
CA ASP A 253 21.94 2.86 -27.03
C ASP A 253 21.09 1.59 -27.05
#